data_036b45b1c20698180a20cd983c274194
#
_entry.id   036b45b1c20698180a20cd983c274194
#
_cell.length_a   1.000
_cell.length_b   1.000
_cell.length_c   1.000
_cell.angle_alpha   90.00
_cell.angle_beta   90.00
_cell.angle_gamma   90.00
#
_symmetry.space_group_name_H-M   'P 1'
#
loop_
_entity.id
_entity.type
_entity.pdbx_description
1 polymer ?
#
loop_
_entity_poly.entity_id
_entity_poly.type
_entity_poly.pdbx_seq_one_letter_code
_entity_poly.pdbx_strand_id
1 'polypeptide(L)'
;MTKLVFLPGASGSQHFWQPLKAALTEYPDQQVIAYPSFDGVAPNLAIQNLHDLQEFVEKQIEDDSILIAQSMGGVLAVGLVLKHPQKVKGLVLLATSGGLNLKTFHCADWRTEYRELFKTAPDWFEQDQTEFSRVQLESLDIPILLIWGDHDPLSTVQLGQYLAGIFKNAKLHIIQGGDHFFANSHANQVAMLIQDYLEQL
;
A
#
# COMPACT_ATOMS: atom_id res chain seq x y z
N MET A 1 -5.48 22.05 0.91
CA MET A 1 -4.13 21.45 1.07
C MET A 1 -4.22 20.00 0.65
N THR A 2 -3.18 19.44 0.07
CA THR A 2 -3.16 18.02 -0.33
C THR A 2 -3.08 17.13 0.91
N LYS A 3 -4.06 16.24 1.10
CA LYS A 3 -4.08 15.28 2.22
C LYS A 3 -3.38 14.00 1.82
N LEU A 4 -2.35 13.61 2.57
CA LEU A 4 -1.65 12.35 2.42
C LEU A 4 -2.21 11.32 3.40
N VAL A 5 -2.70 10.20 2.88
CA VAL A 5 -3.24 9.12 3.71
C VAL A 5 -2.37 7.88 3.54
N PHE A 6 -1.80 7.42 4.64
CA PHE A 6 -0.91 6.27 4.68
C PHE A 6 -1.68 5.01 5.09
N LEU A 7 -1.57 3.98 4.26
CA LEU A 7 -2.17 2.67 4.49
C LEU A 7 -1.07 1.64 4.81
N PRO A 8 -0.98 1.18 6.06
CA PRO A 8 0.02 0.20 6.47
C PRO A 8 -0.10 -1.14 5.75
N GLY A 9 0.99 -1.90 5.75
CA GLY A 9 0.98 -3.31 5.38
C GLY A 9 0.34 -4.19 6.45
N ALA A 10 0.56 -5.49 6.37
CA ALA A 10 -0.04 -6.51 7.25
C ALA A 10 0.34 -6.39 8.73
N SER A 11 1.42 -5.69 9.07
CA SER A 11 1.73 -5.37 10.47
C SER A 11 0.74 -4.39 11.09
N GLY A 12 0.05 -3.59 10.28
CA GLY A 12 -0.79 -2.47 10.72
C GLY A 12 -0.01 -1.31 11.35
N SER A 13 1.32 -1.37 11.35
CA SER A 13 2.15 -0.47 12.15
C SER A 13 2.08 0.98 11.65
N GLN A 14 1.59 1.85 12.53
CA GLN A 14 1.58 3.29 12.30
C GLN A 14 3.00 3.87 12.43
N HIS A 15 3.84 3.27 13.26
CA HIS A 15 5.23 3.69 13.47
C HIS A 15 6.11 3.47 12.24
N PHE A 16 5.77 2.49 11.40
CA PHE A 16 6.46 2.22 10.15
C PHE A 16 6.62 3.47 9.27
N TRP A 17 5.61 4.34 9.26
CA TRP A 17 5.56 5.53 8.42
C TRP A 17 6.28 6.75 9.00
N GLN A 18 6.73 6.71 10.26
CA GLN A 18 7.30 7.89 10.93
C GLN A 18 8.48 8.52 10.20
N PRO A 19 9.51 7.78 9.73
CA PRO A 19 10.63 8.37 9.00
C PRO A 19 10.18 9.04 7.68
N LEU A 20 9.29 8.40 6.93
CA LEU A 20 8.78 8.95 5.68
C LEU A 20 7.92 10.20 5.91
N LYS A 21 7.05 10.18 6.90
CA LYS A 21 6.24 11.35 7.29
C LYS A 21 7.12 12.52 7.69
N ALA A 22 8.17 12.27 8.46
CA ALA A 22 9.12 13.29 8.87
C ALA A 22 9.92 13.89 7.70
N ALA A 23 10.11 13.12 6.62
CA ALA A 23 10.79 13.60 5.41
C ALA A 23 9.86 14.39 4.46
N LEU A 24 8.53 14.23 4.58
CA LEU A 24 7.52 14.93 3.77
C LEU A 24 6.99 16.18 4.46
N THR A 25 7.89 17.06 4.95
CA THR A 25 7.56 18.23 5.77
C THR A 25 6.72 19.28 5.05
N GLU A 26 6.81 19.37 3.73
CA GLU A 26 6.04 20.32 2.92
C GLU A 26 4.56 19.96 2.80
N TYR A 27 4.20 18.73 3.21
CA TYR A 27 2.83 18.20 3.21
C TYR A 27 2.39 17.89 4.64
N PRO A 28 1.98 18.89 5.44
CA PRO A 28 1.70 18.71 6.87
C PRO A 28 0.40 17.94 7.14
N ASP A 29 -0.54 17.90 6.19
CA ASP A 29 -1.80 17.15 6.34
C ASP A 29 -1.59 15.66 6.05
N GLN A 30 -1.21 14.92 7.08
CA GLN A 30 -0.80 13.53 7.00
C GLN A 30 -1.56 12.66 8.00
N GLN A 31 -2.32 11.69 7.49
CA GLN A 31 -3.06 10.72 8.29
C GLN A 31 -2.51 9.31 8.07
N VAL A 32 -2.28 8.55 9.13
CA VAL A 32 -2.08 7.09 9.05
C VAL A 32 -3.37 6.41 9.48
N ILE A 33 -3.89 5.50 8.67
CA ILE A 33 -5.08 4.73 9.04
C ILE A 33 -4.67 3.59 9.96
N ALA A 34 -5.17 3.61 11.20
CA ALA A 34 -5.01 2.52 12.15
C ALA A 34 -6.03 1.41 11.87
N TYR A 35 -5.56 0.19 11.67
CA TYR A 35 -6.45 -0.94 11.42
C TYR A 35 -6.89 -1.62 12.72
N PRO A 36 -8.19 -1.81 12.96
CA PRO A 36 -8.68 -2.57 14.10
C PRO A 36 -8.10 -4.00 14.11
N SER A 37 -7.68 -4.46 15.27
CA SER A 37 -7.00 -5.74 15.52
C SER A 37 -5.55 -5.85 15.07
N PHE A 38 -4.96 -4.79 14.50
CA PHE A 38 -3.55 -4.73 14.12
C PHE A 38 -2.78 -3.77 15.03
N ASP A 39 -1.49 -4.02 15.25
CA ASP A 39 -0.55 -3.14 16.00
C ASP A 39 -1.12 -2.64 17.35
N GLY A 40 -1.80 -3.51 18.09
CA GLY A 40 -2.41 -3.18 19.38
C GLY A 40 -3.68 -2.33 19.35
N VAL A 41 -4.20 -2.03 18.16
CA VAL A 41 -5.48 -1.35 18.02
C VAL A 41 -6.63 -2.26 18.43
N ALA A 42 -7.56 -1.73 19.21
CA ALA A 42 -8.70 -2.50 19.70
C ALA A 42 -9.47 -3.17 18.54
N PRO A 43 -9.93 -4.43 18.72
CA PRO A 43 -10.64 -5.15 17.68
C PRO A 43 -12.01 -4.52 17.40
N ASN A 44 -12.40 -4.59 16.13
CA ASN A 44 -13.77 -4.33 15.70
C ASN A 44 -14.35 -5.64 15.15
N LEU A 45 -15.31 -6.22 15.87
CA LEU A 45 -15.91 -7.52 15.54
C LEU A 45 -16.69 -7.52 14.22
N ALA A 46 -16.98 -6.36 13.65
CA ALA A 46 -17.59 -6.25 12.32
C ALA A 46 -16.58 -6.44 11.18
N ILE A 47 -15.26 -6.47 11.47
CA ILE A 47 -14.21 -6.68 10.48
C ILE A 47 -13.74 -8.13 10.57
N GLN A 48 -14.14 -8.94 9.60
CA GLN A 48 -13.87 -10.37 9.56
C GLN A 48 -13.12 -10.83 8.28
N ASN A 49 -12.82 -9.92 7.39
CA ASN A 49 -12.10 -10.15 6.12
C ASN A 49 -11.53 -8.84 5.58
N LEU A 50 -10.75 -8.92 4.50
CA LEU A 50 -10.12 -7.75 3.89
C LEU A 50 -11.15 -6.77 3.29
N HIS A 51 -12.29 -7.26 2.82
CA HIS A 51 -13.36 -6.42 2.30
C HIS A 51 -13.97 -5.54 3.41
N ASP A 52 -14.25 -6.11 4.58
CA ASP A 52 -14.76 -5.34 5.73
C ASP A 52 -13.74 -4.28 6.18
N LEU A 53 -12.44 -4.65 6.17
CA LEU A 53 -11.36 -3.69 6.46
C LEU A 53 -11.32 -2.58 5.41
N GLN A 54 -11.48 -2.91 4.13
CA GLN A 54 -11.55 -1.91 3.06
C GLN A 54 -12.72 -0.94 3.27
N GLU A 55 -13.91 -1.42 3.61
CA GLU A 55 -15.06 -0.55 3.93
C GLU A 55 -14.81 0.34 5.15
N PHE A 56 -14.09 -0.16 6.15
CA PHE A 56 -13.68 0.63 7.31
C PHE A 56 -12.71 1.74 6.91
N VAL A 57 -11.71 1.44 6.07
CA VAL A 57 -10.73 2.41 5.54
C VAL A 57 -11.45 3.47 4.69
N GLU A 58 -12.33 3.05 3.78
CA GLU A 58 -13.06 3.91 2.85
C GLU A 58 -13.82 5.05 3.55
N LYS A 59 -14.39 4.77 4.73
CA LYS A 59 -15.14 5.77 5.54
C LYS A 59 -14.24 6.87 6.12
N GLN A 60 -12.92 6.67 6.11
CA GLN A 60 -11.93 7.60 6.64
C GLN A 60 -11.19 8.36 5.54
N ILE A 61 -11.43 8.02 4.26
CA ILE A 61 -10.82 8.69 3.12
C ILE A 61 -11.71 9.84 2.67
N GLU A 62 -11.15 11.04 2.72
CA GLU A 62 -11.77 12.25 2.18
C GLU A 62 -11.54 12.36 0.68
N ASP A 63 -12.38 13.14 0.00
CA ASP A 63 -12.22 13.40 -1.43
C ASP A 63 -10.89 14.15 -1.71
N ASP A 64 -10.33 13.95 -2.90
CA ASP A 64 -9.04 14.51 -3.33
C ASP A 64 -7.82 14.05 -2.51
N SER A 65 -7.92 12.94 -1.76
CA SER A 65 -6.80 12.36 -1.02
C SER A 65 -5.75 11.74 -1.95
N ILE A 66 -4.48 11.79 -1.51
CA ILE A 66 -3.40 10.99 -2.07
C ILE A 66 -3.19 9.78 -1.15
N LEU A 67 -3.29 8.57 -1.68
CA LEU A 67 -3.03 7.36 -0.92
C LEU A 67 -1.58 6.91 -1.08
N ILE A 68 -0.91 6.67 0.05
CA ILE A 68 0.45 6.11 0.11
C ILE A 68 0.35 4.77 0.83
N ALA A 69 0.50 3.68 0.09
CA ALA A 69 0.09 2.37 0.56
C ALA A 69 1.18 1.30 0.35
N GLN A 70 1.48 0.54 1.40
CA GLN A 70 2.51 -0.49 1.39
C GLN A 70 1.90 -1.88 1.55
N SER A 71 2.38 -2.85 0.76
CA SER A 71 2.03 -4.28 0.88
C SER A 71 0.51 -4.50 0.88
N MET A 72 -0.09 -5.08 1.93
CA MET A 72 -1.54 -5.24 2.10
C MET A 72 -2.30 -3.92 1.91
N GLY A 73 -1.76 -2.81 2.44
CA GLY A 73 -2.37 -1.49 2.27
C GLY A 73 -2.55 -1.10 0.80
N GLY A 74 -1.64 -1.57 -0.08
CA GLY A 74 -1.76 -1.36 -1.53
C GLY A 74 -2.94 -2.10 -2.15
N VAL A 75 -3.28 -3.30 -1.65
CA VAL A 75 -4.49 -4.02 -2.10
C VAL A 75 -5.75 -3.24 -1.70
N LEU A 76 -5.79 -2.73 -0.45
CA LEU A 76 -6.90 -1.88 0.02
C LEU A 76 -7.02 -0.59 -0.81
N ALA A 77 -5.90 0.07 -1.10
CA ALA A 77 -5.87 1.31 -1.88
C ALA A 77 -6.38 1.08 -3.32
N VAL A 78 -5.92 0.03 -4.00
CA VAL A 78 -6.39 -0.33 -5.34
C VAL A 78 -7.89 -0.63 -5.34
N GLY A 79 -8.37 -1.44 -4.39
CA GLY A 79 -9.78 -1.75 -4.24
C GLY A 79 -10.65 -0.51 -3.99
N LEU A 80 -10.13 0.44 -3.20
CA LEU A 80 -10.81 1.71 -2.95
C LEU A 80 -10.92 2.56 -4.23
N VAL A 81 -9.83 2.68 -5.00
CA VAL A 81 -9.84 3.44 -6.28
C VAL A 81 -10.76 2.78 -7.29
N LEU A 82 -10.79 1.45 -7.37
CA LEU A 82 -11.71 0.74 -8.27
C LEU A 82 -13.19 1.03 -7.93
N LYS A 83 -13.51 1.20 -6.64
CA LYS A 83 -14.87 1.45 -6.17
C LYS A 83 -15.24 2.94 -6.20
N HIS A 84 -14.28 3.82 -5.87
CA HIS A 84 -14.49 5.26 -5.70
C HIS A 84 -13.35 6.09 -6.31
N PRO A 85 -13.15 6.03 -7.63
CA PRO A 85 -12.03 6.73 -8.29
C PRO A 85 -12.03 8.24 -8.04
N GLN A 86 -13.20 8.84 -7.82
CA GLN A 86 -13.34 10.28 -7.55
C GLN A 86 -12.78 10.73 -6.19
N LYS A 87 -12.59 9.81 -5.24
CA LYS A 87 -12.05 10.13 -3.91
C LYS A 87 -10.53 10.28 -3.90
N VAL A 88 -9.85 9.70 -4.89
CA VAL A 88 -8.38 9.59 -4.86
C VAL A 88 -7.78 10.34 -6.04
N LYS A 89 -7.05 11.40 -5.74
CA LYS A 89 -6.37 12.22 -6.74
C LYS A 89 -5.10 11.57 -7.28
N GLY A 90 -4.44 10.76 -6.46
CA GLY A 90 -3.21 10.04 -6.83
C GLY A 90 -2.91 8.87 -5.92
N LEU A 91 -2.15 7.91 -6.41
CA LEU A 91 -1.84 6.66 -5.72
C LEU A 91 -0.34 6.38 -5.72
N VAL A 92 0.23 6.17 -4.54
CA VAL A 92 1.62 5.72 -4.36
C VAL A 92 1.58 4.31 -3.80
N LEU A 93 2.07 3.35 -4.57
CA LEU A 93 2.12 1.93 -4.22
C LEU A 93 3.57 1.50 -3.94
N LEU A 94 3.81 0.95 -2.76
CA LEU A 94 5.10 0.49 -2.30
C LEU A 94 5.07 -1.02 -2.01
N ALA A 95 5.88 -1.80 -2.69
CA ALA A 95 6.07 -3.24 -2.43
C ALA A 95 4.75 -4.01 -2.23
N THR A 96 3.82 -3.92 -3.17
CA THR A 96 2.49 -4.52 -3.07
C THR A 96 2.15 -5.44 -4.23
N SER A 97 1.22 -6.40 -4.02
CA SER A 97 0.63 -7.14 -5.13
C SER A 97 -0.35 -6.30 -5.96
N GLY A 98 -0.84 -5.17 -5.40
CA GLY A 98 -1.94 -4.42 -6.00
C GLY A 98 -3.21 -5.25 -6.20
N GLY A 99 -3.33 -6.40 -5.53
CA GLY A 99 -4.41 -7.37 -5.69
C GLY A 99 -4.20 -8.40 -6.82
N LEU A 100 -2.97 -8.54 -7.35
CA LEU A 100 -2.63 -9.62 -8.28
C LEU A 100 -2.34 -10.93 -7.53
N ASN A 101 -2.62 -12.05 -8.21
CA ASN A 101 -2.19 -13.36 -7.76
C ASN A 101 -0.67 -13.51 -7.85
N LEU A 102 -0.01 -13.73 -6.73
CA LEU A 102 1.45 -13.75 -6.64
C LEU A 102 2.12 -15.05 -7.14
N LYS A 103 1.36 -16.10 -7.43
CA LYS A 103 1.90 -17.43 -7.80
C LYS A 103 2.85 -17.40 -9.00
N THR A 104 2.70 -16.45 -9.89
CA THR A 104 3.51 -16.35 -11.13
C THR A 104 4.72 -15.42 -11.00
N PHE A 105 4.92 -14.77 -9.87
CA PHE A 105 5.93 -13.72 -9.70
C PHE A 105 7.11 -14.13 -8.82
N HIS A 106 7.27 -15.42 -8.51
CA HIS A 106 8.35 -15.94 -7.67
C HIS A 106 8.51 -15.22 -6.31
N CYS A 107 7.41 -14.70 -5.77
CA CYS A 107 7.38 -14.08 -4.46
C CYS A 107 7.51 -15.15 -3.37
N ALA A 108 8.27 -14.85 -2.31
CA ALA A 108 8.37 -15.72 -1.15
C ALA A 108 7.03 -15.80 -0.40
N ASP A 109 6.77 -16.96 0.24
CA ASP A 109 5.59 -17.10 1.10
C ASP A 109 5.85 -16.39 2.44
N TRP A 110 5.10 -15.31 2.66
CA TRP A 110 5.18 -14.47 3.85
C TRP A 110 4.43 -15.04 5.08
N ARG A 111 3.57 -16.03 4.88
CA ARG A 111 2.59 -16.46 5.89
C ARG A 111 3.21 -17.07 7.13
N THR A 112 4.24 -17.90 6.97
CA THR A 112 4.89 -18.58 8.09
C THR A 112 5.56 -17.58 9.03
N GLU A 113 6.38 -16.69 8.46
CA GLU A 113 7.08 -15.65 9.24
C GLU A 113 6.09 -14.66 9.87
N TYR A 114 5.03 -14.30 9.14
CA TYR A 114 3.98 -13.41 9.63
C TYR A 114 3.30 -13.96 10.89
N ARG A 115 2.93 -15.25 10.92
CA ARG A 115 2.33 -15.90 12.09
C ARG A 115 3.24 -15.89 13.32
N GLU A 116 4.53 -16.03 13.11
CA GLU A 116 5.51 -16.01 14.20
C GLU A 116 5.66 -14.61 14.79
N LEU A 117 5.65 -13.58 13.94
CA LEU A 117 5.88 -12.19 14.34
C LEU A 117 4.60 -11.51 14.88
N PHE A 118 3.44 -11.80 14.30
CA PHE A 118 2.18 -11.09 14.58
C PHE A 118 1.10 -12.01 15.16
N LYS A 119 1.38 -12.63 16.29
CA LYS A 119 0.50 -13.62 16.98
C LYS A 119 -0.89 -13.10 17.35
N THR A 120 -1.07 -11.79 17.40
CA THR A 120 -2.35 -11.14 17.71
C THR A 120 -3.08 -10.60 16.48
N ALA A 121 -2.50 -10.77 15.30
CA ALA A 121 -3.15 -10.38 14.06
C ALA A 121 -4.37 -11.27 13.76
N PRO A 122 -5.37 -10.76 13.03
CA PRO A 122 -6.56 -11.54 12.72
C PRO A 122 -6.26 -12.74 11.81
N ASP A 123 -6.76 -13.91 12.17
CA ASP A 123 -6.58 -15.16 11.39
C ASP A 123 -7.12 -15.07 9.96
N TRP A 124 -8.17 -14.28 9.75
CA TRP A 124 -8.79 -14.11 8.43
C TRP A 124 -7.85 -13.53 7.38
N PHE A 125 -6.84 -12.72 7.81
CA PHE A 125 -5.93 -12.09 6.86
C PHE A 125 -5.09 -13.10 6.07
N GLU A 126 -4.62 -14.16 6.70
CA GLU A 126 -3.83 -15.20 6.01
C GLU A 126 -4.65 -16.03 5.02
N GLN A 127 -5.97 -16.09 5.22
CA GLN A 127 -6.91 -16.81 4.39
C GLN A 127 -7.51 -15.95 3.28
N ASP A 128 -7.19 -14.64 3.28
CA ASP A 128 -7.71 -13.72 2.29
C ASP A 128 -7.25 -14.09 0.88
N GLN A 129 -8.18 -14.04 -0.07
CA GLN A 129 -7.97 -14.35 -1.49
C GLN A 129 -8.45 -13.20 -2.38
N THR A 130 -8.39 -11.97 -1.88
CA THR A 130 -8.78 -10.79 -2.66
C THR A 130 -7.87 -10.67 -3.88
N GLU A 131 -8.47 -10.78 -5.05
CA GLU A 131 -7.80 -10.64 -6.35
C GLU A 131 -8.55 -9.68 -7.24
N PHE A 132 -7.80 -8.85 -7.99
CA PHE A 132 -8.35 -8.01 -9.04
C PHE A 132 -7.90 -8.55 -10.41
N SER A 133 -8.85 -8.61 -11.33
CA SER A 133 -8.54 -9.00 -12.70
C SER A 133 -7.68 -7.94 -13.39
N ARG A 134 -6.92 -8.37 -14.39
CA ARG A 134 -6.13 -7.46 -15.22
C ARG A 134 -6.99 -6.32 -15.79
N VAL A 135 -8.20 -6.60 -16.26
CA VAL A 135 -9.13 -5.61 -16.80
C VAL A 135 -9.51 -4.55 -15.78
N GLN A 136 -9.72 -4.95 -14.51
CA GLN A 136 -9.97 -3.99 -13.44
C GLN A 136 -8.75 -3.09 -13.20
N LEU A 137 -7.55 -3.67 -13.14
CA LEU A 137 -6.31 -2.88 -12.93
C LEU A 137 -6.05 -1.93 -14.11
N GLU A 138 -6.24 -2.38 -15.35
CA GLU A 138 -6.14 -1.55 -16.56
C GLU A 138 -7.20 -0.42 -16.61
N SER A 139 -8.30 -0.54 -15.87
CA SER A 139 -9.35 0.49 -15.83
C SER A 139 -8.99 1.68 -14.92
N LEU A 140 -7.97 1.55 -14.07
CA LEU A 140 -7.52 2.65 -13.22
C LEU A 140 -6.94 3.78 -14.08
N ASP A 141 -7.57 4.95 -13.99
CA ASP A 141 -7.22 6.13 -14.82
C ASP A 141 -6.83 7.33 -13.94
N ILE A 142 -6.06 7.07 -12.90
CA ILE A 142 -5.47 8.08 -12.03
C ILE A 142 -3.95 7.99 -12.12
N PRO A 143 -3.19 9.05 -11.79
CA PRO A 143 -1.74 8.98 -11.69
C PRO A 143 -1.32 7.96 -10.62
N ILE A 144 -0.32 7.12 -10.93
CA ILE A 144 0.17 6.09 -10.02
C ILE A 144 1.71 6.14 -9.97
N LEU A 145 2.25 6.28 -8.76
CA LEU A 145 3.67 6.10 -8.49
C LEU A 145 3.89 4.70 -7.89
N LEU A 146 4.77 3.92 -8.52
CA LEU A 146 5.19 2.60 -8.05
C LEU A 146 6.62 2.68 -7.54
N ILE A 147 6.89 2.20 -6.31
CA ILE A 147 8.22 2.16 -5.73
C ILE A 147 8.49 0.75 -5.19
N TRP A 148 9.60 0.14 -5.62
CA TRP A 148 10.00 -1.22 -5.25
C TRP A 148 11.43 -1.28 -4.75
N GLY A 149 11.71 -2.17 -3.82
CA GLY A 149 13.07 -2.51 -3.41
C GLY A 149 13.63 -3.67 -4.25
N ASP A 150 14.90 -3.62 -4.63
CA ASP A 150 15.52 -4.69 -5.43
C ASP A 150 15.94 -5.93 -4.61
N HIS A 151 15.93 -5.82 -3.29
CA HIS A 151 16.19 -6.91 -2.35
C HIS A 151 14.91 -7.40 -1.64
N ASP A 152 13.72 -7.08 -2.16
CA ASP A 152 12.43 -7.51 -1.58
C ASP A 152 12.04 -8.90 -2.12
N PRO A 153 12.05 -9.97 -1.27
CA PRO A 153 11.63 -11.29 -1.70
C PRO A 153 10.11 -11.48 -1.70
N LEU A 154 9.36 -10.61 -1.00
CA LEU A 154 7.91 -10.73 -0.84
C LEU A 154 7.15 -10.01 -1.96
N SER A 155 7.72 -8.93 -2.48
CA SER A 155 7.16 -8.17 -3.61
C SER A 155 8.30 -7.86 -4.58
N THR A 156 8.54 -8.78 -5.50
CA THR A 156 9.71 -8.73 -6.39
C THR A 156 9.64 -7.59 -7.40
N VAL A 157 10.79 -7.13 -7.89
CA VAL A 157 10.87 -6.11 -8.96
C VAL A 157 10.08 -6.55 -10.20
N GLN A 158 10.06 -7.85 -10.52
CA GLN A 158 9.28 -8.38 -11.64
C GLN A 158 7.78 -8.09 -11.48
N LEU A 159 7.25 -8.19 -10.27
CA LEU A 159 5.86 -7.84 -9.97
C LEU A 159 5.61 -6.33 -10.19
N GLY A 160 6.51 -5.48 -9.70
CA GLY A 160 6.43 -4.02 -9.91
C GLY A 160 6.47 -3.63 -11.39
N GLN A 161 7.35 -4.28 -12.18
CA GLN A 161 7.42 -4.08 -13.63
C GLN A 161 6.14 -4.53 -14.35
N TYR A 162 5.55 -5.64 -13.92
CA TYR A 162 4.28 -6.11 -14.47
C TYR A 162 3.14 -5.11 -14.17
N LEU A 163 3.04 -4.62 -12.93
CA LEU A 163 2.04 -3.60 -12.55
C LEU A 163 2.24 -2.30 -13.34
N ALA A 164 3.48 -1.86 -13.54
CA ALA A 164 3.79 -0.69 -14.36
C ALA A 164 3.37 -0.87 -15.83
N GLY A 165 3.36 -2.10 -16.33
CA GLY A 165 2.92 -2.42 -17.70
C GLY A 165 1.41 -2.50 -17.88
N ILE A 166 0.63 -2.59 -16.80
CA ILE A 166 -0.83 -2.71 -16.86
C ILE A 166 -1.57 -1.46 -16.38
N PHE A 167 -1.03 -0.70 -15.44
CA PHE A 167 -1.60 0.60 -15.08
C PHE A 167 -1.33 1.64 -16.16
N LYS A 168 -2.36 2.36 -16.61
CA LYS A 168 -2.26 3.33 -17.71
C LYS A 168 -1.30 4.49 -17.43
N ASN A 169 -1.34 5.02 -16.23
CA ASN A 169 -0.64 6.25 -15.82
C ASN A 169 0.34 5.97 -14.70
N ALA A 170 1.16 4.89 -14.83
CA ALA A 170 2.08 4.48 -13.80
C ALA A 170 3.55 4.78 -14.13
N LYS A 171 4.31 5.19 -13.12
CA LYS A 171 5.77 5.34 -13.18
C LYS A 171 6.40 4.48 -12.09
N LEU A 172 7.36 3.62 -12.46
CA LEU A 172 8.07 2.73 -11.54
C LEU A 172 9.45 3.27 -11.20
N HIS A 173 9.79 3.25 -9.91
CA HIS A 173 11.12 3.50 -9.38
C HIS A 173 11.61 2.32 -8.54
N ILE A 174 12.91 2.03 -8.63
CA ILE A 174 13.55 0.95 -7.87
C ILE A 174 14.52 1.55 -6.87
N ILE A 175 14.38 1.16 -5.60
CA ILE A 175 15.28 1.51 -4.50
C ILE A 175 16.37 0.44 -4.42
N GLN A 176 17.62 0.85 -4.68
CA GLN A 176 18.77 -0.02 -4.59
C GLN A 176 19.05 -0.41 -3.14
N GLY A 177 19.19 -1.70 -2.86
CA GLY A 177 19.36 -2.25 -1.51
C GLY A 177 18.08 -2.26 -0.68
N GLY A 178 16.94 -1.87 -1.26
CA GLY A 178 15.66 -1.85 -0.56
C GLY A 178 15.07 -3.24 -0.37
N ASP A 179 14.77 -3.62 0.87
CA ASP A 179 13.99 -4.79 1.26
C ASP A 179 12.48 -4.46 1.30
N HIS A 180 11.65 -5.36 1.84
CA HIS A 180 10.20 -5.13 1.96
C HIS A 180 9.83 -3.91 2.82
N PHE A 181 10.74 -3.42 3.65
CA PHE A 181 10.55 -2.30 4.57
C PHE A 181 11.27 -1.02 4.14
N PHE A 182 11.73 -0.93 2.89
CA PHE A 182 12.51 0.20 2.36
C PHE A 182 11.84 1.57 2.55
N ALA A 183 10.52 1.64 2.61
CA ALA A 183 9.81 2.90 2.86
C ALA A 183 10.13 3.50 4.25
N ASN A 184 10.60 2.67 5.18
CA ASN A 184 11.13 3.09 6.47
C ASN A 184 12.64 3.33 6.42
N SER A 185 13.40 2.33 5.94
CA SER A 185 14.88 2.37 5.95
C SER A 185 15.48 3.35 4.93
N HIS A 186 14.79 3.60 3.81
CA HIS A 186 15.20 4.53 2.74
C HIS A 186 14.23 5.72 2.63
N ALA A 187 13.65 6.14 3.75
CA ALA A 187 12.57 7.13 3.82
C ALA A 187 12.87 8.44 3.08
N ASN A 188 14.10 8.96 3.16
CA ASN A 188 14.48 10.19 2.47
C ASN A 188 14.44 10.03 0.94
N GLN A 189 14.93 8.91 0.42
CA GLN A 189 14.89 8.64 -1.02
C GLN A 189 13.46 8.45 -1.51
N VAL A 190 12.64 7.73 -0.75
CA VAL A 190 11.20 7.53 -1.04
C VAL A 190 10.46 8.87 -1.00
N ALA A 191 10.76 9.73 -0.01
CA ALA A 191 10.16 11.06 0.10
C ALA A 191 10.44 11.93 -1.13
N MET A 192 11.68 11.96 -1.63
CA MET A 192 12.02 12.70 -2.86
C MET A 192 11.18 12.25 -4.05
N LEU A 193 11.02 10.93 -4.25
CA LEU A 193 10.21 10.40 -5.34
C LEU A 193 8.73 10.76 -5.20
N ILE A 194 8.22 10.77 -3.97
CA ILE A 194 6.84 11.18 -3.68
C ILE A 194 6.66 12.67 -3.91
N GLN A 195 7.61 13.52 -3.48
CA GLN A 195 7.57 14.97 -3.73
C GLN A 195 7.55 15.28 -5.22
N ASP A 196 8.48 14.69 -5.99
CA ASP A 196 8.51 14.82 -7.45
C ASP A 196 7.19 14.41 -8.12
N TYR A 197 6.56 13.36 -7.60
CA TYR A 197 5.26 12.91 -8.07
C TYR A 197 4.12 13.88 -7.73
N LEU A 198 4.09 14.39 -6.50
CA LEU A 198 3.04 15.31 -6.05
C LEU A 198 3.10 16.66 -6.78
N GLU A 199 4.28 17.10 -7.20
CA GLU A 199 4.46 18.31 -8.01
C GLU A 199 3.90 18.17 -9.44
N GLN A 200 3.68 16.95 -9.92
CA GLN A 200 3.16 16.65 -11.25
C GLN A 200 1.64 16.42 -11.28
N LEU A 201 0.96 16.42 -10.11
CA LEU A 201 -0.49 16.25 -9.98
C LEU A 201 -1.25 17.58 -10.09
#